data_ee020c8ec15bdc220f12547b35140f6a
#
_entry.id   ee020c8ec15bdc220f12547b35140f6a
#
_cell.length_a   1.000
_cell.length_b   1.000
_cell.length_c   1.000
_cell.angle_alpha   90.00
_cell.angle_beta   90.00
_cell.angle_gamma   90.00
#
_symmetry.space_group_name_H-M   'P 1'
#
loop_
_entity.id
_entity.type
_entity.pdbx_description
1 polymer ?
#
loop_
_entity_poly.entity_id
_entity_poly.type
_entity_poly.pdbx_seq_one_letter_code
_entity_poly.pdbx_strand_id
1 'polypeptide(L)'
;MTVIAALSFTSCKNEAKKEIKITTTEVSAVSVKTNLTFGVRGNCGMCKMTIEKAANSVEGVISSIWDVDQKKIDISFDDGKIDAVAIHKAIAATGYDTEQLAGNEEAYDGLPGCCKYDHTMVMNVSTE
;
A
#
# COMPACT_ATOMS: atom_id res chain seq x y z
N MET A 1 -1.56 -1.29 74.35
CA MET A 1 -0.53 -1.15 73.61
C MET A 1 -0.68 -1.60 72.26
N THR A 2 -0.65 -0.90 71.37
CA THR A 2 -0.14 -0.85 70.17
C THR A 2 -0.30 -1.79 69.16
N VAL A 3 -0.72 -1.61 68.27
CA VAL A 3 -0.57 -1.37 67.23
C VAL A 3 -0.71 -1.57 66.07
N ILE A 4 -0.33 -1.37 65.22
CA ILE A 4 0.02 -1.17 64.04
C ILE A 4 -0.60 -1.76 62.96
N ALA A 5 -1.10 -1.17 62.34
CA ALA A 5 -1.56 -1.08 61.09
C ALA A 5 -0.63 -1.31 60.05
N ALA A 6 -0.76 -2.23 59.46
CA ALA A 6 0.03 -2.45 58.35
C ALA A 6 -0.67 -2.08 57.15
N LEU A 7 -0.16 -1.29 56.52
CA LEU A 7 -0.65 -0.81 55.39
C LEU A 7 -0.33 -1.52 54.27
N SER A 8 -1.10 -1.83 53.59
CA SER A 8 -0.90 -2.50 52.46
C SER A 8 -1.20 -1.75 51.33
N PHE A 9 -0.37 -1.19 50.84
CA PHE A 9 -0.59 -0.44 49.75
C PHE A 9 -0.12 -0.95 48.54
N THR A 10 0.21 -1.96 48.47
CA THR A 10 0.91 -2.48 47.45
C THR A 10 0.21 -2.77 46.24
N SER A 11 -0.97 -2.71 46.21
CA SER A 11 -1.63 -3.23 45.11
C SER A 11 -1.54 -2.40 43.90
N CYS A 12 -1.22 -1.28 44.05
CA CYS A 12 -1.35 -0.46 42.92
C CYS A 12 -0.38 -0.73 41.85
N LYS A 13 0.67 -1.34 42.15
CA LYS A 13 1.56 -1.46 41.17
C LYS A 13 1.23 -2.42 40.21
N ASN A 14 0.51 -3.31 40.49
CA ASN A 14 0.27 -4.32 39.58
C ASN A 14 -0.47 -3.96 38.42
N GLU A 15 -1.42 -3.18 38.56
CA GLU A 15 -2.16 -2.89 37.43
C GLU A 15 -1.37 -2.12 36.50
N ALA A 16 -0.46 -1.41 36.96
CA ALA A 16 0.30 -0.64 36.05
C ALA A 16 0.99 -1.54 35.08
N LYS A 17 1.47 -2.65 35.56
CA LYS A 17 2.15 -3.40 34.67
C LYS A 17 1.32 -4.09 33.73
N LYS A 18 0.17 -4.48 34.06
CA LYS A 18 -0.57 -5.16 33.11
C LYS A 18 -0.96 -4.26 32.02
N GLU A 19 -1.15 -3.03 32.23
CA GLU A 19 -1.46 -2.21 31.15
C GLU A 19 -0.34 -2.08 30.24
N ILE A 20 0.82 -2.10 30.72
CA ILE A 20 1.95 -1.95 29.89
C ILE A 20 2.07 -3.07 28.92
N LYS A 21 1.81 -4.28 29.35
CA LYS A 21 1.98 -5.29 28.41
C LYS A 21 0.93 -5.27 27.37
N ILE A 22 -0.20 -4.83 27.63
CA ILE A 22 -1.18 -4.76 26.62
C ILE A 22 -0.76 -3.78 25.57
N THR A 23 -0.24 -2.67 25.97
CA THR A 23 0.17 -1.70 25.03
C THR A 23 1.25 -2.21 24.15
N THR A 24 2.18 -2.92 24.69
CA THR A 24 3.23 -3.40 23.85
C THR A 24 2.71 -4.35 22.82
N THR A 25 1.73 -5.12 23.14
CA THR A 25 1.21 -6.03 22.18
C THR A 25 0.60 -5.28 21.03
N GLU A 26 -0.11 -4.25 21.32
CA GLU A 26 -0.72 -3.51 20.26
C GLU A 26 0.29 -2.87 19.39
N VAL A 27 1.34 -2.38 19.95
CA VAL A 27 2.35 -1.74 19.17
C VAL A 27 2.94 -2.70 18.17
N SER A 28 3.12 -3.92 18.55
CA SER A 28 3.74 -4.85 17.62
C SER A 28 2.78 -5.19 16.50
N ALA A 29 1.52 -4.98 16.67
CA ALA A 29 0.58 -5.28 15.62
C ALA A 29 0.32 -4.11 14.71
N VAL A 30 0.96 -3.00 14.89
CA VAL A 30 0.72 -1.83 14.07
C VAL A 30 1.22 -2.06 12.68
N SER A 31 0.39 -1.85 11.69
CA SER A 31 0.82 -1.92 10.32
C SER A 31 1.44 -0.57 9.94
N VAL A 32 2.45 -0.62 9.11
CA VAL A 32 3.14 0.59 8.69
C VAL A 32 2.59 1.02 7.34
N LYS A 33 1.95 2.16 7.33
CA LYS A 33 1.39 2.70 6.11
C LYS A 33 2.47 3.45 5.36
N THR A 34 2.74 3.02 4.17
CA THR A 34 3.75 3.61 3.30
C THR A 34 3.07 4.19 2.07
N ASN A 35 3.55 5.32 1.61
CA ASN A 35 3.06 5.94 0.39
C ASN A 35 4.12 5.82 -0.69
N LEU A 36 3.67 5.55 -1.90
CA LEU A 36 4.55 5.36 -3.03
C LEU A 36 3.92 5.96 -4.27
N THR A 37 4.72 6.60 -5.09
CA THR A 37 4.28 7.14 -6.37
C THR A 37 5.20 6.61 -7.45
N PHE A 38 4.65 6.08 -8.55
CA PHE A 38 5.46 5.65 -9.67
C PHE A 38 4.71 5.80 -10.98
N GLY A 39 5.45 5.79 -12.07
CA GLY A 39 4.89 5.98 -13.41
C GLY A 39 4.18 4.74 -13.92
N VAL A 40 3.03 4.94 -14.57
CA VAL A 40 2.28 3.89 -15.24
C VAL A 40 1.69 4.49 -16.51
N ARG A 41 1.93 3.85 -17.64
CA ARG A 41 1.40 4.30 -18.93
C ARG A 41 -0.05 3.90 -19.09
N GLY A 42 -0.84 4.77 -19.65
CA GLY A 42 -2.24 4.54 -19.95
C GLY A 42 -2.83 5.77 -20.61
N ASN A 43 -4.05 5.70 -21.14
CA ASN A 43 -4.62 6.78 -21.96
C ASN A 43 -5.81 7.48 -21.36
N CYS A 44 -6.69 6.78 -20.66
CA CYS A 44 -8.02 7.33 -20.41
C CYS A 44 -8.64 6.78 -19.11
N GLY A 45 -9.86 7.17 -18.85
CA GLY A 45 -10.57 6.73 -17.66
C GLY A 45 -10.77 5.23 -17.55
N MET A 46 -10.88 4.51 -18.68
CA MET A 46 -11.01 3.06 -18.62
C MET A 46 -9.68 2.45 -18.18
N CYS A 47 -8.56 3.02 -18.62
CA CYS A 47 -7.25 2.59 -18.17
C CYS A 47 -7.14 2.82 -16.66
N LYS A 48 -7.59 3.98 -16.21
CA LYS A 48 -7.58 4.32 -14.79
C LYS A 48 -8.28 3.25 -13.97
N MET A 49 -9.47 2.86 -14.39
CA MET A 49 -10.24 1.87 -13.65
C MET A 49 -9.50 0.54 -13.57
N THR A 50 -8.89 0.12 -14.67
CA THR A 50 -8.17 -1.16 -14.71
C THR A 50 -6.89 -1.11 -13.87
N ILE A 51 -6.14 -0.03 -14.01
CA ILE A 51 -4.89 0.15 -13.27
C ILE A 51 -5.16 0.19 -11.77
N GLU A 52 -6.13 0.99 -11.34
CA GLU A 52 -6.46 1.09 -9.93
C GLU A 52 -7.02 -0.21 -9.38
N LYS A 53 -7.83 -0.91 -10.17
CA LYS A 53 -8.37 -2.18 -9.75
C LYS A 53 -7.25 -3.21 -9.56
N ALA A 54 -6.29 -3.23 -10.47
CA ALA A 54 -5.16 -4.14 -10.37
C ALA A 54 -4.34 -3.86 -9.11
N ALA A 55 -4.04 -2.59 -8.86
CA ALA A 55 -3.28 -2.20 -7.69
C ALA A 55 -4.04 -2.56 -6.40
N ASN A 56 -5.32 -2.24 -6.37
CA ASN A 56 -6.13 -2.51 -5.17
C ASN A 56 -6.40 -3.99 -4.95
N SER A 57 -6.16 -4.84 -5.94
CA SER A 57 -6.33 -6.28 -5.78
C SER A 57 -5.20 -6.93 -4.99
N VAL A 58 -4.11 -6.21 -4.79
CA VAL A 58 -2.98 -6.74 -4.04
C VAL A 58 -3.27 -6.59 -2.56
N GLU A 59 -3.21 -7.71 -1.83
CA GLU A 59 -3.48 -7.66 -0.41
C GLU A 59 -2.44 -6.80 0.28
N GLY A 60 -2.87 -5.85 1.05
CA GLY A 60 -1.99 -4.89 1.71
C GLY A 60 -2.08 -3.49 1.11
N VAL A 61 -2.63 -3.35 -0.09
CA VAL A 61 -2.86 -2.02 -0.67
C VAL A 61 -4.08 -1.40 0.00
N ILE A 62 -3.94 -0.19 0.48
CA ILE A 62 -4.99 0.54 1.18
C ILE A 62 -5.75 1.41 0.20
N SER A 63 -5.04 2.07 -0.70
CA SER A 63 -5.67 2.91 -1.72
C SER A 63 -4.73 3.11 -2.89
N SER A 64 -5.29 3.36 -4.06
CA SER A 64 -4.51 3.70 -5.24
C SER A 64 -5.29 4.69 -6.08
N ILE A 65 -4.60 5.69 -6.61
CA ILE A 65 -5.18 6.70 -7.48
C ILE A 65 -4.21 6.95 -8.63
N TRP A 66 -4.66 6.69 -9.85
CA TRP A 66 -3.86 6.92 -11.06
C TRP A 66 -4.27 8.21 -11.73
N ASP A 67 -3.28 9.03 -12.05
CA ASP A 67 -3.51 10.30 -12.71
C ASP A 67 -3.31 10.14 -14.21
N VAL A 68 -4.37 10.44 -14.96
CA VAL A 68 -4.38 10.21 -16.40
C VAL A 68 -3.47 11.21 -17.13
N ASP A 69 -3.30 12.38 -16.61
CA ASP A 69 -2.49 13.40 -17.28
C ASP A 69 -1.01 13.20 -16.97
N GLN A 70 -0.70 12.86 -15.75
CA GLN A 70 0.68 12.70 -15.32
C GLN A 70 1.22 11.30 -15.54
N LYS A 71 0.36 10.34 -15.85
CA LYS A 71 0.76 8.94 -16.07
C LYS A 71 1.51 8.40 -14.85
N LYS A 72 0.94 8.63 -13.68
CA LYS A 72 1.52 8.14 -12.43
C LYS A 72 0.44 7.64 -11.52
N ILE A 73 0.79 6.76 -10.60
CA ILE A 73 -0.14 6.25 -9.62
C ILE A 73 0.39 6.57 -8.23
N ASP A 74 -0.49 7.05 -7.37
CA ASP A 74 -0.20 7.28 -5.96
C ASP A 74 -0.83 6.16 -5.16
N ILE A 75 -0.05 5.47 -4.37
CA ILE A 75 -0.49 4.28 -3.65
C ILE A 75 -0.16 4.40 -2.17
N SER A 76 -1.10 3.98 -1.33
CA SER A 76 -0.84 3.76 0.09
C SER A 76 -0.95 2.27 0.34
N PHE A 77 0.01 1.71 1.02
CA PHE A 77 0.00 0.27 1.29
C PHE A 77 0.71 -0.05 2.60
N ASP A 78 0.53 -1.26 3.09
CA ASP A 78 1.14 -1.75 4.31
C ASP A 78 2.42 -2.49 3.93
N ASP A 79 3.56 -1.85 4.13
CA ASP A 79 4.84 -2.43 3.70
C ASP A 79 5.28 -3.59 4.59
N GLY A 80 4.61 -3.84 5.68
CA GLY A 80 4.83 -5.05 6.45
C GLY A 80 4.17 -6.27 5.84
N LYS A 81 3.28 -6.05 4.86
CA LYS A 81 2.57 -7.14 4.21
C LYS A 81 3.03 -7.41 2.79
N ILE A 82 3.41 -6.36 2.07
CA ILE A 82 3.78 -6.52 0.66
C ILE A 82 4.96 -5.65 0.30
N ASP A 83 5.62 -6.05 -0.77
CA ASP A 83 6.69 -5.28 -1.37
C ASP A 83 6.09 -4.49 -2.53
N ALA A 84 6.57 -3.30 -2.77
CA ALA A 84 6.12 -2.46 -3.88
C ALA A 84 6.16 -3.18 -5.23
N VAL A 85 7.12 -4.08 -5.42
CA VAL A 85 7.24 -4.83 -6.66
C VAL A 85 5.98 -5.67 -6.93
N ALA A 86 5.30 -6.12 -5.88
CA ALA A 86 4.08 -6.88 -6.07
C ALA A 86 2.99 -6.04 -6.73
N ILE A 87 2.97 -4.74 -6.44
CA ILE A 87 2.01 -3.83 -7.02
C ILE A 87 2.35 -3.58 -8.49
N HIS A 88 3.64 -3.37 -8.80
CA HIS A 88 4.07 -3.24 -10.19
C HIS A 88 3.69 -4.48 -11.00
N LYS A 89 3.88 -5.67 -10.43
CA LYS A 89 3.54 -6.91 -11.11
C LYS A 89 2.05 -7.03 -11.39
N ALA A 90 1.23 -6.65 -10.44
CA ALA A 90 -0.21 -6.74 -10.60
C ALA A 90 -0.70 -5.82 -11.71
N ILE A 91 -0.16 -4.62 -11.78
CA ILE A 91 -0.51 -3.66 -12.83
C ILE A 91 -0.01 -4.16 -14.18
N ALA A 92 1.25 -4.57 -14.26
CA ALA A 92 1.84 -5.07 -15.50
C ALA A 92 1.10 -6.29 -16.04
N ALA A 93 0.59 -7.14 -15.16
CA ALA A 93 -0.16 -8.32 -15.59
C ALA A 93 -1.44 -7.96 -16.35
N THR A 94 -1.96 -6.76 -16.17
CA THR A 94 -3.16 -6.32 -16.88
C THR A 94 -2.83 -5.59 -18.19
N GLY A 95 -1.56 -5.54 -18.57
CA GLY A 95 -1.15 -4.99 -19.87
C GLY A 95 -0.62 -3.57 -19.80
N TYR A 96 -0.43 -2.99 -18.63
CA TYR A 96 0.04 -1.61 -18.51
C TYR A 96 1.49 -1.57 -18.07
N ASP A 97 2.31 -0.78 -18.78
CA ASP A 97 3.72 -0.59 -18.41
C ASP A 97 3.81 0.23 -17.14
N THR A 98 4.63 -0.22 -16.21
CA THR A 98 5.02 0.61 -15.06
C THR A 98 6.47 1.04 -15.26
N GLU A 99 6.96 1.95 -14.44
CA GLU A 99 8.35 2.40 -14.60
C GLU A 99 9.36 1.28 -14.32
N GLN A 100 8.97 0.19 -13.70
CA GLN A 100 9.87 -0.91 -13.43
C GLN A 100 9.62 -2.14 -14.30
N LEU A 101 8.42 -2.32 -14.82
CA LEU A 101 8.05 -3.54 -15.54
C LEU A 101 7.25 -3.20 -16.78
N ALA A 102 7.57 -3.88 -17.86
CA ALA A 102 6.76 -3.78 -19.06
C ALA A 102 5.44 -4.54 -18.83
N GLY A 103 4.37 -4.03 -19.42
CA GLY A 103 3.08 -4.70 -19.36
C GLY A 103 3.09 -6.02 -20.08
N ASN A 104 2.25 -6.93 -19.66
CA ASN A 104 2.10 -8.22 -20.31
C ASN A 104 1.53 -8.01 -21.72
N GLU A 105 2.23 -8.51 -22.75
CA GLU A 105 1.84 -8.26 -24.12
C GLU A 105 0.50 -8.85 -24.48
N GLU A 106 0.22 -10.05 -24.03
CA GLU A 106 -1.03 -10.69 -24.34
C GLU A 106 -2.20 -9.91 -23.71
N ALA A 107 -2.02 -9.44 -22.49
CA ALA A 107 -3.03 -8.62 -21.84
C ALA A 107 -3.17 -7.27 -22.55
N TYR A 108 -2.06 -6.68 -23.00
CA TYR A 108 -2.09 -5.44 -23.75
C TYR A 108 -2.87 -5.63 -25.06
N ASP A 109 -2.63 -6.73 -25.75
CA ASP A 109 -3.32 -6.99 -27.02
C ASP A 109 -4.83 -7.13 -26.80
N GLY A 110 -5.24 -7.58 -25.66
CA GLY A 110 -6.65 -7.71 -25.32
C GLY A 110 -7.30 -6.43 -24.85
N LEU A 111 -6.55 -5.33 -24.69
CA LEU A 111 -7.14 -4.08 -24.23
C LEU A 111 -8.05 -3.47 -25.29
N PRO A 112 -9.11 -2.75 -24.88
CA PRO A 112 -9.92 -2.00 -25.82
C PRO A 112 -9.07 -0.99 -26.58
N GLY A 113 -9.48 -0.63 -27.78
CA GLY A 113 -8.72 0.30 -28.63
C GLY A 113 -8.37 1.60 -27.92
N CYS A 114 -9.28 2.13 -27.10
CA CYS A 114 -9.02 3.38 -26.41
C CYS A 114 -7.97 3.23 -25.30
N CYS A 115 -7.66 2.00 -24.92
CA CYS A 115 -6.64 1.72 -23.92
C CYS A 115 -5.30 1.31 -24.51
N LYS A 116 -5.20 1.24 -25.84
CA LYS A 116 -3.95 0.93 -26.50
C LYS A 116 -3.06 2.16 -26.43
N TYR A 117 -2.22 2.23 -25.44
CA TYR A 117 -1.32 3.34 -25.23
C TYR A 117 0.00 3.10 -25.99
N ASP A 118 0.74 4.16 -26.17
CA ASP A 118 2.03 4.08 -26.82
C ASP A 118 3.08 3.73 -25.78
N HIS A 119 3.81 2.66 -26.00
CA HIS A 119 4.84 2.20 -25.06
C HIS A 119 6.00 3.21 -24.91
N THR A 120 6.06 4.22 -25.75
CA THR A 120 7.10 5.24 -25.65
C THR A 120 6.59 6.52 -25.00
N MET A 121 5.30 6.56 -24.60
CA MET A 121 4.78 7.78 -23.98
C MET A 121 5.50 8.06 -22.67
N VAL A 122 5.67 9.35 -22.39
CA VAL A 122 6.36 9.78 -21.19
C VAL A 122 5.45 9.51 -20.00
N MET A 123 6.01 9.04 -18.91
CA MET A 123 5.30 8.90 -17.65
C MET A 123 6.13 9.58 -16.57
N ASN A 124 5.47 10.08 -15.55
CA ASN A 124 6.20 10.63 -14.41
C ASN A 124 6.72 9.48 -13.57
N VAL A 125 8.03 9.45 -13.44
CA VAL A 125 8.67 8.40 -12.64
C VAL A 125 8.79 8.90 -11.22
N SER A 126 8.96 7.99 -10.31
CA SER A 126 9.14 8.35 -8.92
C SER A 126 10.44 9.11 -8.76
N THR A 127 10.37 10.17 -7.99
CA THR A 127 11.58 10.90 -7.63
C THR A 127 11.78 10.65 -6.15
N GLU A 128 12.89 10.10 -5.80
CA GLU A 128 13.21 9.87 -4.41
C GLU A 128 13.90 11.03 -3.80
#